data_5b8fb93b527151b7d61a6c205e7cd1e7
#
_entry.id   5b8fb93b527151b7d61a6c205e7cd1e7
#
_cell.length_a   1.000
_cell.length_b   1.000
_cell.length_c   1.000
_cell.angle_alpha   90.00
_cell.angle_beta   90.00
_cell.angle_gamma   90.00
#
_symmetry.space_group_name_H-M   'P 1'
#
loop_
_entity.id
_entity.type
_entity.pdbx_description
1 polymer ?
#
loop_
_entity_poly.entity_id
_entity_poly.type
_entity_poly.pdbx_seq_one_letter_code
_entity_poly.pdbx_strand_id
1 'polypeptide(L)'
;MNRILAGGMFLLCLTGCGSSQQFTAIPSTLNKDAVPHQSFEMTAEHFHFTPEEIRVMAGTLVTVRVTAIDGTHGFKLGAFGIDETIEEGQTKVVEFYAGMKGEYSFKCSHFCGIGHLGMNGKLVVE
;
A
#
# COMPACT_ATOMS: atom_id res chain seq x y z
N MET A 1 9.80 -60.28 35.92
CA MET A 1 10.19 -59.61 34.65
C MET A 1 9.11 -58.59 34.29
N ASN A 2 9.34 -57.35 34.67
CA ASN A 2 8.36 -56.29 34.47
C ASN A 2 8.84 -55.42 33.30
N ARG A 3 8.04 -55.38 32.28
CA ARG A 3 8.23 -54.40 31.20
C ARG A 3 7.22 -53.25 31.40
N ILE A 4 7.72 -52.10 31.85
CA ILE A 4 6.96 -50.88 31.98
C ILE A 4 6.91 -50.21 30.62
N LEU A 5 5.74 -50.12 30.05
CA LEU A 5 5.47 -49.32 28.84
C LEU A 5 5.22 -47.87 29.28
N ALA A 6 6.17 -47.00 29.05
CA ALA A 6 6.00 -45.57 29.22
C ALA A 6 5.25 -45.01 27.98
N GLY A 7 3.98 -44.67 28.20
CA GLY A 7 3.20 -43.93 27.22
C GLY A 7 3.65 -42.50 27.11
N GLY A 8 4.34 -42.16 26.06
CA GLY A 8 4.66 -40.77 25.75
C GLY A 8 3.45 -40.03 25.16
N MET A 9 2.90 -39.13 25.96
CA MET A 9 1.87 -38.21 25.51
C MET A 9 2.50 -37.15 24.64
N PHE A 10 2.31 -37.27 23.31
CA PHE A 10 2.79 -36.27 22.36
C PHE A 10 1.83 -35.10 22.39
N LEU A 11 2.22 -34.02 23.05
CA LEU A 11 1.49 -32.77 23.07
C LEU A 11 1.72 -32.07 21.73
N LEU A 12 0.73 -32.15 20.83
CA LEU A 12 0.75 -31.40 19.57
C LEU A 12 0.55 -29.91 19.88
N CYS A 13 1.63 -29.18 19.97
CA CYS A 13 1.57 -27.71 19.93
C CYS A 13 1.18 -27.28 18.53
N LEU A 14 -0.10 -26.98 18.33
CA LEU A 14 -0.55 -26.22 17.17
C LEU A 14 -0.11 -24.77 17.33
N THR A 15 1.12 -24.48 16.95
CA THR A 15 1.55 -23.10 16.74
C THR A 15 0.86 -22.62 15.47
N GLY A 16 -0.28 -21.96 15.65
CA GLY A 16 -0.90 -21.19 14.58
C GLY A 16 0.04 -20.06 14.19
N CYS A 17 0.85 -20.26 13.17
CA CYS A 17 1.51 -19.17 12.46
C CYS A 17 0.43 -18.36 11.78
N GLY A 18 -0.04 -17.30 12.42
CA GLY A 18 -0.74 -16.22 11.77
C GLY A 18 0.25 -15.59 10.79
N SER A 19 0.18 -15.98 9.53
CA SER A 19 0.88 -15.29 8.46
C SER A 19 0.28 -13.90 8.37
N SER A 20 0.89 -12.93 9.05
CA SER A 20 0.70 -11.54 8.69
C SER A 20 1.27 -11.40 7.29
N GLN A 21 0.39 -11.42 6.30
CA GLN A 21 0.77 -11.09 4.93
C GLN A 21 1.16 -9.62 4.94
N GLN A 22 2.45 -9.37 5.05
CA GLN A 22 3.00 -8.07 4.72
C GLN A 22 2.80 -7.91 3.21
N PHE A 23 1.82 -7.10 2.86
CA PHE A 23 1.67 -6.64 1.48
C PHE A 23 2.83 -5.70 1.20
N THR A 24 3.92 -6.25 0.69
CA THR A 24 4.99 -5.42 0.13
C THR A 24 4.44 -4.79 -1.14
N ALA A 25 4.57 -3.49 -1.28
CA ALA A 25 4.11 -2.74 -2.44
C ALA A 25 4.66 -3.30 -3.77
N ILE A 26 5.83 -3.95 -3.69
CA ILE A 26 6.47 -4.63 -4.82
C ILE A 26 6.91 -6.02 -4.36
N PRO A 27 6.45 -7.10 -5.02
CA PRO A 27 6.94 -8.45 -4.72
C PRO A 27 8.45 -8.56 -4.93
N SER A 28 9.14 -9.18 -3.99
CA SER A 28 10.61 -9.36 -4.06
C SER A 28 11.08 -10.19 -5.27
N THR A 29 10.17 -11.00 -5.82
CA THR A 29 10.42 -11.84 -7.00
C THR A 29 10.15 -11.13 -8.32
N LEU A 30 9.61 -9.89 -8.28
CA LEU A 30 9.27 -9.15 -9.49
C LEU A 30 10.54 -8.64 -10.18
N ASN A 31 10.72 -9.05 -11.43
CA ASN A 31 11.69 -8.40 -12.30
C ASN A 31 11.09 -7.10 -12.82
N LYS A 32 11.50 -5.98 -12.25
CA LYS A 32 10.98 -4.65 -12.60
C LYS A 32 11.19 -4.30 -14.06
N ASP A 33 12.29 -4.74 -14.67
CA ASP A 33 12.62 -4.44 -16.06
C ASP A 33 11.76 -5.25 -17.05
N ALA A 34 11.09 -6.27 -16.59
CA ALA A 34 10.26 -7.16 -17.41
C ALA A 34 8.77 -6.77 -17.45
N VAL A 35 8.35 -5.73 -16.73
CA VAL A 35 6.96 -5.31 -16.65
C VAL A 35 6.77 -3.90 -17.17
N PRO A 36 5.57 -3.53 -17.68
CA PRO A 36 5.28 -2.16 -18.05
C PRO A 36 5.40 -1.20 -16.88
N HIS A 37 5.86 0.02 -17.14
CA HIS A 37 5.97 1.09 -16.15
C HIS A 37 5.03 2.23 -16.51
N GLN A 38 4.38 2.81 -15.50
CA GLN A 38 3.57 4.01 -15.65
C GLN A 38 3.81 4.96 -14.49
N SER A 39 4.00 6.25 -14.81
CA SER A 39 4.28 7.30 -13.85
C SER A 39 3.20 8.36 -13.85
N PHE A 40 2.87 8.86 -12.65
CA PHE A 40 1.90 9.93 -12.45
C PHE A 40 2.49 11.04 -11.59
N GLU A 41 2.20 12.27 -11.97
CA GLU A 41 2.37 13.44 -11.12
C GLU A 41 1.04 13.72 -10.41
N MET A 42 1.08 13.93 -9.10
CA MET A 42 -0.08 14.20 -8.27
C MET A 42 0.21 15.36 -7.35
N THR A 43 -0.78 16.23 -7.16
CA THR A 43 -0.73 17.26 -6.14
C THR A 43 -1.69 16.95 -5.01
N ALA A 44 -1.32 17.31 -3.79
CA ALA A 44 -2.15 17.28 -2.60
C ALA A 44 -2.38 18.72 -2.13
N GLU A 45 -3.60 19.15 -2.19
CA GLU A 45 -4.06 20.48 -1.77
C GLU A 45 -5.23 20.35 -0.80
N HIS A 46 -5.61 21.42 -0.10
CA HIS A 46 -6.82 21.43 0.74
C HIS A 46 -8.09 21.44 -0.12
N PHE A 47 -8.86 20.41 -0.20
CA PHE A 47 -8.80 19.09 0.46
C PHE A 47 -9.02 18.03 -0.60
N HIS A 48 -8.16 18.01 -1.58
CA HIS A 48 -8.26 17.08 -2.71
C HIS A 48 -6.88 16.69 -3.25
N PHE A 49 -6.87 15.56 -3.94
CA PHE A 49 -5.75 15.14 -4.77
C PHE A 49 -6.06 15.48 -6.23
N THR A 50 -5.04 15.86 -6.99
CA THR A 50 -5.18 16.06 -8.43
C THR A 50 -4.10 15.24 -9.15
N PRO A 51 -4.48 14.23 -9.96
CA PRO A 51 -5.84 13.74 -10.20
C PRO A 51 -6.42 12.97 -9.00
N GLU A 52 -7.75 12.94 -8.90
CA GLU A 52 -8.47 12.13 -7.90
C GLU A 52 -8.62 10.67 -8.31
N GLU A 53 -8.41 10.35 -9.58
CA GLU A 53 -8.46 9.01 -10.10
C GLU A 53 -7.23 8.71 -10.94
N ILE A 54 -6.61 7.56 -10.68
CA ILE A 54 -5.52 6.99 -11.47
C ILE A 54 -6.00 5.68 -12.06
N ARG A 55 -5.81 5.48 -13.37
CA ARG A 55 -6.12 4.23 -14.06
C ARG A 55 -4.85 3.60 -14.62
N VAL A 56 -4.65 2.32 -14.32
CA VAL A 56 -3.52 1.55 -14.81
C VAL A 56 -3.96 0.17 -15.27
N MET A 57 -3.19 -0.42 -16.16
CA MET A 57 -3.38 -1.83 -16.55
C MET A 57 -2.83 -2.75 -15.46
N ALA A 58 -3.51 -3.88 -15.20
CA ALA A 58 -2.98 -4.92 -14.33
C ALA A 58 -1.63 -5.43 -14.85
N GLY A 59 -0.69 -5.67 -13.94
CA GLY A 59 0.66 -6.09 -14.28
C GLY A 59 1.65 -4.93 -14.50
N THR A 60 1.28 -3.71 -14.15
CA THR A 60 2.11 -2.50 -14.31
C THR A 60 2.81 -2.13 -13.01
N LEU A 61 4.07 -1.76 -13.10
CA LEU A 61 4.80 -1.09 -12.02
C LEU A 61 4.48 0.40 -12.08
N VAL A 62 3.89 0.92 -11.02
CA VAL A 62 3.37 2.29 -10.95
C VAL A 62 4.24 3.14 -10.05
N THR A 63 4.59 4.32 -10.53
CA THR A 63 5.28 5.35 -9.76
C THR A 63 4.38 6.58 -9.66
N VAL A 64 4.10 7.05 -8.44
CA VAL A 64 3.36 8.28 -8.20
C VAL A 64 4.24 9.27 -7.46
N ARG A 65 4.39 10.45 -8.02
CA ARG A 65 5.10 11.58 -7.40
C ARG A 65 4.06 12.52 -6.82
N VAL A 66 3.95 12.56 -5.50
CA VAL A 66 2.94 13.36 -4.79
C VAL A 66 3.62 14.58 -4.19
N THR A 67 3.15 15.77 -4.57
CA THR A 67 3.65 17.06 -4.06
C THR A 67 2.59 17.72 -3.20
N ALA A 68 2.96 18.10 -1.97
CA ALA A 68 2.10 18.89 -1.08
C ALA A 68 2.22 20.37 -1.44
N ILE A 69 1.10 21.00 -1.83
CA ILE A 69 1.08 22.39 -2.32
C ILE A 69 0.85 23.38 -1.17
N ASP A 70 -0.09 23.07 -0.27
CA ASP A 70 -0.53 23.94 0.80
C ASP A 70 -0.63 23.20 2.12
N GLY A 71 0.42 23.22 2.91
CA GLY A 71 0.50 22.51 4.18
C GLY A 71 0.96 21.05 4.03
N THR A 72 1.08 20.39 5.16
CA THR A 72 1.46 18.98 5.23
C THR A 72 0.25 18.09 4.99
N HIS A 73 0.40 17.11 4.09
CA HIS A 73 -0.60 16.12 3.76
C HIS A 73 -0.04 14.71 3.97
N GLY A 74 -0.91 13.72 4.04
CA GLY A 74 -0.54 12.31 3.94
C GLY A 74 -0.99 11.73 2.61
N PHE A 75 -0.31 10.68 2.15
CA PHE A 75 -0.78 9.84 1.05
C PHE A 75 -0.76 8.40 1.51
N LYS A 76 -1.95 7.83 1.70
CA LYS A 76 -2.12 6.45 2.12
C LYS A 76 -2.85 5.65 1.07
N LEU A 77 -2.16 4.67 0.51
CA LEU A 77 -2.72 3.64 -0.35
C LEU A 77 -2.59 2.30 0.39
N GLY A 78 -3.53 2.08 1.33
CA GLY A 78 -3.43 1.03 2.33
C GLY A 78 -3.36 -0.38 1.77
N ALA A 79 -4.05 -0.65 0.66
CA ALA A 79 -4.02 -1.95 -0.01
C ALA A 79 -2.61 -2.35 -0.48
N PHE A 80 -1.72 -1.39 -0.68
CA PHE A 80 -0.33 -1.60 -1.08
C PHE A 80 0.67 -1.31 0.05
N GLY A 81 0.20 -1.09 1.28
CA GLY A 81 1.06 -0.82 2.42
C GLY A 81 1.78 0.54 2.38
N ILE A 82 1.30 1.46 1.57
CA ILE A 82 1.88 2.81 1.42
C ILE A 82 1.18 3.77 2.38
N ASP A 83 1.97 4.50 3.16
CA ASP A 83 1.51 5.57 4.04
C ASP A 83 2.65 6.58 4.24
N GLU A 84 2.62 7.68 3.49
CA GLU A 84 3.68 8.69 3.46
C GLU A 84 3.15 10.04 3.94
N THR A 85 3.92 10.71 4.78
CA THR A 85 3.69 12.11 5.15
C THR A 85 4.52 13.01 4.24
N ILE A 86 3.89 14.03 3.67
CA ILE A 86 4.48 14.93 2.68
C ILE A 86 4.39 16.34 3.23
N GLU A 87 5.53 16.91 3.58
CA GLU A 87 5.60 18.28 4.09
C GLU A 87 5.34 19.28 2.96
N GLU A 88 4.83 20.44 3.31
CA GLU A 88 4.56 21.55 2.38
C GLU A 88 5.75 21.81 1.45
N GLY A 89 5.50 21.87 0.16
CA GLY A 89 6.51 22.07 -0.86
C GLY A 89 7.37 20.86 -1.18
N GLN A 90 7.21 19.75 -0.47
CA GLN A 90 7.95 18.51 -0.70
C GLN A 90 7.23 17.60 -1.68
N THR A 91 8.01 16.74 -2.34
CA THR A 91 7.51 15.67 -3.18
C THR A 91 7.96 14.32 -2.63
N LYS A 92 7.02 13.40 -2.45
CA LYS A 92 7.31 12.01 -2.15
C LYS A 92 7.04 11.14 -3.37
N VAL A 93 7.94 10.18 -3.60
CA VAL A 93 7.80 9.20 -4.67
C VAL A 93 7.39 7.87 -4.06
N VAL A 94 6.25 7.34 -4.48
CA VAL A 94 5.80 6.01 -4.10
C VAL A 94 5.79 5.10 -5.31
N GLU A 95 6.15 3.85 -5.12
CA GLU A 95 6.22 2.84 -6.16
C GLU A 95 5.51 1.57 -5.71
N PHE A 96 4.67 1.01 -6.57
CA PHE A 96 3.95 -0.22 -6.27
C PHE A 96 3.64 -1.01 -7.55
N TYR A 97 3.47 -2.31 -7.38
CA TYR A 97 3.08 -3.20 -8.47
C TYR A 97 1.57 -3.43 -8.45
N ALA A 98 0.88 -2.98 -9.49
CA ALA A 98 -0.56 -3.12 -9.66
C ALA A 98 -0.89 -4.49 -10.32
N GLY A 99 -0.71 -5.57 -9.57
CA GLY A 99 -0.85 -6.94 -10.10
C GLY A 99 -2.28 -7.45 -10.16
N MET A 100 -3.18 -6.90 -9.37
CA MET A 100 -4.55 -7.40 -9.23
C MET A 100 -5.57 -6.35 -9.66
N LYS A 101 -6.46 -6.71 -10.56
CA LYS A 101 -7.59 -5.86 -10.99
C LYS A 101 -8.48 -5.51 -9.82
N GLY A 102 -8.99 -4.28 -9.81
CA GLY A 102 -9.89 -3.80 -8.78
C GLY A 102 -9.84 -2.29 -8.61
N GLU A 103 -10.63 -1.80 -7.68
CA GLU A 103 -10.63 -0.41 -7.25
C GLU A 103 -10.05 -0.31 -5.84
N TYR A 104 -9.13 0.61 -5.66
CA TYR A 104 -8.42 0.82 -4.40
C TYR A 104 -8.50 2.30 -4.02
N SER A 105 -8.83 2.58 -2.77
CA SER A 105 -8.89 3.95 -2.27
C SER A 105 -7.52 4.42 -1.80
N PHE A 106 -7.16 5.66 -2.12
CA PHE A 106 -6.13 6.40 -1.43
C PHE A 106 -6.72 7.62 -0.70
N LYS A 107 -6.08 8.04 0.37
CA LYS A 107 -6.58 9.13 1.22
C LYS A 107 -5.45 9.90 1.89
N CYS A 108 -5.78 11.12 2.34
CA CYS A 108 -4.91 11.86 3.23
C CYS A 108 -4.89 11.20 4.62
N SER A 109 -3.72 10.82 5.09
CA SER A 109 -3.51 10.14 6.38
C SER A 109 -2.96 11.06 7.47
N HIS A 110 -2.51 12.26 7.10
CA HIS A 110 -2.06 13.28 8.02
C HIS A 110 -3.15 14.34 8.15
N PHE A 111 -3.56 14.67 9.38
CA PHE A 111 -4.58 15.70 9.59
C PHE A 111 -4.14 17.03 8.96
N CYS A 112 -4.88 17.50 7.96
CA CYS A 112 -4.54 18.67 7.16
C CYS A 112 -5.55 19.82 7.26
N GLY A 113 -6.58 19.68 8.10
CA GLY A 113 -7.63 20.69 8.31
C GLY A 113 -9.03 20.11 8.33
N ILE A 114 -10.05 20.97 8.27
CA ILE A 114 -11.47 20.61 8.43
C ILE A 114 -11.95 19.62 7.34
N GLY A 115 -11.44 19.72 6.12
CA GLY A 115 -11.79 18.87 4.98
C GLY A 115 -11.01 17.56 4.88
N HIS A 116 -10.14 17.28 5.84
CA HIS A 116 -9.25 16.10 5.86
C HIS A 116 -9.97 14.77 5.63
N LEU A 117 -11.11 14.55 6.26
CA LEU A 117 -11.86 13.29 6.14
C LEU A 117 -12.44 13.05 4.74
N GLY A 118 -12.65 14.11 3.96
CA GLY A 118 -13.13 14.04 2.59
C GLY A 118 -12.03 14.01 1.52
N MET A 119 -10.76 14.12 1.94
CA MET A 119 -9.61 14.15 1.02
C MET A 119 -9.19 12.73 0.65
N ASN A 120 -9.73 12.24 -0.45
CA ASN A 120 -9.47 10.88 -0.95
C ASN A 120 -9.51 10.82 -2.48
N GLY A 121 -9.09 9.70 -3.01
CA GLY A 121 -9.15 9.40 -4.43
C GLY A 121 -9.14 7.90 -4.68
N LYS A 122 -9.04 7.51 -5.94
CA LYS A 122 -9.20 6.13 -6.38
C LYS A 122 -8.13 5.72 -7.38
N LEU A 123 -7.56 4.54 -7.14
CA LEU A 123 -6.76 3.80 -8.11
C LEU A 123 -7.65 2.71 -8.73
N VAL A 124 -7.76 2.70 -10.04
CA VAL A 124 -8.45 1.66 -10.81
C VAL A 124 -7.41 0.84 -11.55
N VAL A 125 -7.36 -0.44 -11.27
CA VAL A 125 -6.51 -1.42 -11.97
C VAL A 125 -7.39 -2.25 -12.88
N GLU A 126 -7.19 -2.15 -14.17
CA GLU A 126 -8.00 -2.74 -15.25
C GLU A 126 -7.39 -4.01 -15.84
#